data_61ed1e4ca1be4ea3e46d3cd156d67cd9
#
_entry.id   61ed1e4ca1be4ea3e46d3cd156d67cd9
#
_cell.length_a   1.000
_cell.length_b   1.000
_cell.length_c   1.000
_cell.angle_alpha   90.00
_cell.angle_beta   90.00
_cell.angle_gamma   90.00
#
_symmetry.space_group_name_H-M   'P 1'
#
loop_
_entity.id
_entity.type
_entity.pdbx_description
1 polymer ?
#
loop_
_entity_poly.entity_id
_entity_poly.type
_entity_poly.pdbx_seq_one_letter_code
_entity_poly.pdbx_strand_id
1 'polypeptide(L)'
;MKRFTLIIDGHNFFFRSLWSCFRQSSKTKILSTQKDIDAYEKKMMVDFCSVVKSVSPIVNDIVFIKDSHSWRKDLLLEHEYKGNRKKTQDNIDMLGFGEAVNNFTDTLVNFGIKVGQAERSEGDDLIYAWSNFLFESGKSSLILSTDKDLNQLIKCVNGIHIIQYSPVSNKLYVSKESNDIIKSISEHKEVQMENLFDELFTISIENDPFEKFVKGTDIEEVSPEEIRFAKIIGGDSSDNIHPVYFKRGDGETKSKGIGPKTVKKIYDTFKGKLGCEFDYHIYSNEDVMKMLCNIIYEIAKIKDDEFTKRMLLENIKTNTKLVALTDESIPADVIDNMVGNINEERLKKSVILSKITRENIFAKSRFKEYKSNIQFDSGTVRGAKGCDMDFIVG
;
A
#
# COMPACT_ATOMS: atom_id res chain seq x y z
N MET A 1 5.48 4.02 24.73
CA MET A 1 6.70 3.66 23.97
C MET A 1 6.44 3.79 22.49
N LYS A 2 7.29 4.48 21.71
CA LYS A 2 7.12 4.59 20.24
C LYS A 2 7.47 3.22 19.64
N ARG A 3 6.55 2.64 18.86
CA ARG A 3 6.66 1.24 18.44
C ARG A 3 6.91 1.05 16.95
N PHE A 4 6.48 1.99 16.10
CA PHE A 4 6.41 1.77 14.67
C PHE A 4 7.37 2.66 13.88
N THR A 5 7.88 2.12 12.77
CA THR A 5 8.37 2.93 11.65
C THR A 5 7.20 3.22 10.73
N LEU A 6 6.94 4.49 10.44
CA LEU A 6 5.93 4.92 9.47
C LEU A 6 6.48 4.77 8.06
N ILE A 7 5.82 3.99 7.22
CA ILE A 7 6.10 3.88 5.79
C ILE A 7 4.97 4.58 5.05
N ILE A 8 5.28 5.66 4.35
CA ILE A 8 4.28 6.43 3.60
C ILE A 8 4.34 6.04 2.14
N ASP A 9 3.21 5.56 1.62
CA ASP A 9 2.98 5.37 0.19
C ASP A 9 2.89 6.74 -0.49
N GLY A 10 3.96 7.08 -1.21
CA GLY A 10 4.10 8.40 -1.83
C GLY A 10 3.13 8.61 -2.98
N HIS A 11 2.90 7.58 -3.81
CA HIS A 11 1.97 7.71 -4.94
C HIS A 11 0.54 8.00 -4.45
N ASN A 12 0.05 7.20 -3.50
CA ASN A 12 -1.23 7.42 -2.85
C ASN A 12 -1.31 8.80 -2.18
N PHE A 13 -0.25 9.19 -1.44
CA PHE A 13 -0.16 10.49 -0.80
C PHE A 13 -0.23 11.64 -1.81
N PHE A 14 0.51 11.59 -2.94
CA PHE A 14 0.54 12.62 -3.96
C PHE A 14 -0.84 12.82 -4.59
N PHE A 15 -1.47 11.76 -5.07
CA PHE A 15 -2.78 11.88 -5.71
C PHE A 15 -3.87 12.32 -4.73
N ARG A 16 -3.84 11.86 -3.50
CA ARG A 16 -4.77 12.32 -2.47
C ARG A 16 -4.63 13.81 -2.19
N SER A 17 -3.42 14.31 -2.06
CA SER A 17 -3.15 15.75 -1.89
C SER A 17 -3.56 16.55 -3.14
N LEU A 18 -3.34 16.00 -4.34
CA LEU A 18 -3.74 16.61 -5.60
C LEU A 18 -5.27 16.81 -5.66
N TRP A 19 -6.03 15.75 -5.44
CA TRP A 19 -7.49 15.82 -5.50
C TRP A 19 -8.10 16.64 -4.36
N SER A 20 -7.43 16.76 -3.23
CA SER A 20 -7.86 17.68 -2.17
C SER A 20 -7.51 19.14 -2.46
N CYS A 21 -6.51 19.42 -3.29
CA CYS A 21 -6.10 20.76 -3.70
C CYS A 21 -6.96 21.30 -4.83
N PHE A 22 -7.28 20.47 -5.82
CA PHE A 22 -7.98 20.87 -7.05
C PHE A 22 -9.34 20.17 -7.13
N ARG A 23 -10.38 20.95 -7.44
CA ARG A 23 -11.70 20.40 -7.72
C ARG A 23 -11.73 19.79 -9.12
N GLN A 24 -12.35 18.63 -9.29
CA GLN A 24 -12.46 17.90 -10.56
C GLN A 24 -13.14 18.67 -11.72
N SER A 25 -13.71 19.83 -11.47
CA SER A 25 -14.54 20.57 -12.45
C SER A 25 -13.79 21.60 -13.31
N SER A 26 -12.46 21.63 -13.29
CA SER A 26 -11.70 22.57 -14.12
C SER A 26 -11.65 22.08 -15.57
N LYS A 27 -12.07 22.92 -16.52
CA LYS A 27 -11.94 22.68 -17.98
C LYS A 27 -10.48 22.80 -18.47
N THR A 28 -9.59 23.27 -17.63
CA THR A 28 -8.16 23.45 -17.91
C THR A 28 -7.36 22.35 -17.24
N LYS A 29 -6.26 21.95 -17.87
CA LYS A 29 -5.30 21.04 -17.24
C LYS A 29 -4.83 21.64 -15.91
N ILE A 30 -4.98 20.85 -14.83
CA ILE A 30 -4.44 21.21 -13.51
C ILE A 30 -2.92 21.07 -13.52
N LEU A 31 -2.23 21.87 -12.70
CA LEU A 31 -0.76 21.96 -12.62
C LEU A 31 -0.08 22.49 -13.88
N SER A 32 -0.82 23.18 -14.75
CA SER A 32 -0.25 23.81 -15.96
C SER A 32 0.35 25.20 -15.71
N THR A 33 0.17 25.76 -14.53
CA THR A 33 0.72 27.07 -14.14
C THR A 33 1.60 26.95 -12.89
N GLN A 34 2.60 27.84 -12.78
CA GLN A 34 3.47 27.90 -11.59
C GLN A 34 2.66 28.10 -10.30
N LYS A 35 1.58 28.88 -10.37
CA LYS A 35 0.68 29.11 -9.23
C LYS A 35 0.03 27.81 -8.74
N ASP A 36 -0.38 26.95 -9.67
CA ASP A 36 -0.98 25.64 -9.33
C ASP A 36 0.07 24.70 -8.72
N ILE A 37 1.27 24.66 -9.32
CA ILE A 37 2.41 23.88 -8.82
C ILE A 37 2.75 24.31 -7.40
N ASP A 38 2.86 25.62 -7.13
CA ASP A 38 3.14 26.18 -5.82
C ASP A 38 2.06 25.86 -4.79
N ALA A 39 0.79 25.93 -5.21
CA ALA A 39 -0.34 25.61 -4.34
C ALA A 39 -0.34 24.13 -3.95
N TYR A 40 -0.09 23.25 -4.91
CA TYR A 40 -0.02 21.82 -4.69
C TYR A 40 1.16 21.42 -3.80
N GLU A 41 2.35 21.96 -4.04
CA GLU A 41 3.53 21.72 -3.21
C GLU A 41 3.28 22.13 -1.75
N LYS A 42 2.72 23.33 -1.53
CA LYS A 42 2.33 23.77 -0.18
C LYS A 42 1.29 22.85 0.46
N LYS A 43 0.31 22.38 -0.33
CA LYS A 43 -0.69 21.42 0.16
C LYS A 43 -0.06 20.12 0.63
N MET A 44 0.86 19.54 -0.15
CA MET A 44 1.58 18.33 0.22
C MET A 44 2.35 18.50 1.55
N MET A 45 3.02 19.65 1.76
CA MET A 45 3.72 19.93 3.01
C MET A 45 2.75 19.98 4.22
N VAL A 46 1.59 20.62 4.03
CA VAL A 46 0.57 20.70 5.09
C VAL A 46 -0.02 19.34 5.41
N ASP A 47 -0.33 18.53 4.39
CA ASP A 47 -0.89 17.20 4.55
C ASP A 47 0.12 16.27 5.23
N PHE A 48 1.39 16.33 4.83
CA PHE A 48 2.45 15.57 5.46
C PHE A 48 2.58 15.88 6.95
N CYS A 49 2.63 17.16 7.32
CA CYS A 49 2.68 17.56 8.73
C CYS A 49 1.45 17.09 9.51
N SER A 50 0.27 17.14 8.90
CA SER A 50 -0.98 16.70 9.53
C SER A 50 -0.97 15.20 9.81
N VAL A 51 -0.57 14.40 8.82
CA VAL A 51 -0.45 12.94 8.94
C VAL A 51 0.59 12.57 10.00
N VAL A 52 1.79 13.14 9.92
CA VAL A 52 2.84 12.84 10.91
C VAL A 52 2.39 13.20 12.32
N LYS A 53 1.69 14.32 12.49
CA LYS A 53 1.14 14.72 13.79
C LYS A 53 0.16 13.69 14.33
N SER A 54 -0.72 13.14 13.50
CA SER A 54 -1.74 12.17 13.93
C SER A 54 -1.13 10.86 14.43
N VAL A 55 -0.02 10.40 13.84
CA VAL A 55 0.63 9.13 14.20
C VAL A 55 1.89 9.31 15.07
N SER A 56 2.36 10.52 15.29
CA SER A 56 3.60 10.81 16.04
C SER A 56 3.67 10.20 17.44
N PRO A 57 2.56 9.96 18.16
CA PRO A 57 2.63 9.30 19.47
C PRO A 57 3.10 7.85 19.41
N ILE A 58 2.87 7.15 18.28
CA ILE A 58 3.13 5.73 18.13
C ILE A 58 4.31 5.40 17.20
N VAL A 59 4.84 6.39 16.45
CA VAL A 59 5.96 6.19 15.52
C VAL A 59 7.28 6.76 16.07
N ASN A 60 8.39 6.19 15.64
CA ASN A 60 9.73 6.64 16.00
C ASN A 60 10.58 7.05 14.80
N ASP A 61 10.23 6.59 13.60
CA ASP A 61 10.95 6.89 12.35
C ASP A 61 9.97 6.98 11.18
N ILE A 62 10.39 7.60 10.08
CA ILE A 62 9.58 7.78 8.88
C ILE A 62 10.41 7.43 7.66
N VAL A 63 9.80 6.66 6.76
CA VAL A 63 10.28 6.41 5.40
C VAL A 63 9.18 6.82 4.43
N PHE A 64 9.49 7.70 3.49
CA PHE A 64 8.60 8.13 2.44
C PHE A 64 8.98 7.42 1.13
N ILE A 65 8.08 6.65 0.53
CA ILE A 65 8.37 5.83 -0.64
C ILE A 65 7.86 6.50 -1.91
N LYS A 66 8.72 6.59 -2.92
CA LYS A 66 8.37 7.05 -4.28
C LYS A 66 8.35 5.88 -5.25
N ASP A 67 7.45 5.97 -6.23
CA ASP A 67 7.47 5.07 -7.39
C ASP A 67 8.65 5.34 -8.30
N SER A 68 9.08 4.29 -9.00
CA SER A 68 9.94 4.34 -10.17
C SER A 68 9.21 3.72 -11.36
N HIS A 69 9.91 3.53 -12.49
CA HIS A 69 9.36 2.79 -13.61
C HIS A 69 9.12 1.32 -13.22
N SER A 70 7.91 0.83 -13.43
CA SER A 70 7.54 -0.54 -13.05
C SER A 70 8.17 -1.58 -13.95
N TRP A 71 8.85 -2.56 -13.37
CA TRP A 71 9.33 -3.75 -14.07
C TRP A 71 8.19 -4.58 -14.70
N ARG A 72 6.96 -4.46 -14.14
CA ARG A 72 5.77 -5.16 -14.67
C ARG A 72 5.40 -4.68 -16.07
N LYS A 73 5.78 -3.46 -16.46
CA LYS A 73 5.56 -2.92 -17.79
C LYS A 73 6.49 -3.55 -18.84
N ASP A 74 7.59 -4.16 -18.41
CA ASP A 74 8.52 -4.86 -19.29
C ASP A 74 8.05 -6.29 -19.62
N LEU A 75 7.01 -6.78 -18.95
CA LEU A 75 6.42 -8.08 -19.22
C LEU A 75 5.66 -8.06 -20.54
N LEU A 76 5.92 -9.06 -21.38
CA LEU A 76 5.19 -9.28 -22.63
C LEU A 76 3.81 -9.87 -22.30
N LEU A 77 2.79 -9.01 -22.18
CA LEU A 77 1.43 -9.38 -21.85
C LEU A 77 0.53 -9.16 -23.06
N GLU A 78 -0.56 -9.94 -23.17
CA GLU A 78 -1.61 -9.70 -24.17
C GLU A 78 -2.27 -8.33 -23.99
N HIS A 79 -2.30 -7.82 -22.75
CA HIS A 79 -2.87 -6.53 -22.39
C HIS A 79 -1.86 -5.68 -21.63
N GLU A 80 -1.81 -4.40 -21.92
CA GLU A 80 -0.90 -3.45 -21.27
C GLU A 80 -1.27 -3.33 -19.78
N TYR A 81 -0.34 -3.69 -18.91
CA TYR A 81 -0.47 -3.50 -17.46
C TYR A 81 -0.75 -2.03 -17.12
N LYS A 82 -1.80 -1.79 -16.32
CA LYS A 82 -2.31 -0.44 -15.98
C LYS A 82 -2.68 0.43 -17.21
N GLY A 83 -2.92 -0.17 -18.38
CA GLY A 83 -3.22 0.56 -19.63
C GLY A 83 -4.53 1.37 -19.59
N ASN A 84 -5.48 0.99 -18.74
CA ASN A 84 -6.74 1.70 -18.53
C ASN A 84 -6.60 3.02 -17.74
N ARG A 85 -5.47 3.25 -17.05
CA ARG A 85 -5.25 4.47 -16.24
C ARG A 85 -4.98 5.73 -17.06
N LYS A 86 -4.68 5.62 -18.36
CA LYS A 86 -4.36 6.77 -19.24
C LYS A 86 -5.45 7.85 -19.23
N LYS A 87 -6.73 7.47 -19.26
CA LYS A 87 -7.87 8.40 -19.30
C LYS A 87 -8.01 9.28 -18.04
N THR A 88 -7.58 8.80 -16.90
CA THR A 88 -7.71 9.53 -15.62
C THR A 88 -6.67 10.64 -15.47
N GLN A 89 -5.57 10.56 -16.22
CA GLN A 89 -4.45 11.50 -16.17
C GLN A 89 -4.51 12.60 -17.25
N ASP A 90 -5.45 12.52 -18.19
CA ASP A 90 -5.54 13.46 -19.33
C ASP A 90 -5.72 14.93 -18.89
N ASN A 91 -6.32 15.16 -17.73
CA ASN A 91 -6.55 16.49 -17.18
C ASN A 91 -5.41 17.01 -16.28
N ILE A 92 -4.33 16.23 -16.11
CA ILE A 92 -3.18 16.60 -15.28
C ILE A 92 -2.00 16.97 -16.20
N ASP A 93 -1.36 18.09 -15.94
CA ASP A 93 -0.05 18.36 -16.54
C ASP A 93 1.01 17.55 -15.78
N MET A 94 1.46 16.47 -16.41
CA MET A 94 2.41 15.53 -15.79
C MET A 94 3.80 16.15 -15.56
N LEU A 95 4.18 17.17 -16.34
CA LEU A 95 5.44 17.90 -16.10
C LEU A 95 5.34 18.74 -14.82
N GLY A 96 4.26 19.52 -14.68
CA GLY A 96 4.00 20.29 -13.46
C GLY A 96 3.78 19.39 -12.23
N PHE A 97 3.14 18.23 -12.41
CA PHE A 97 3.03 17.22 -11.34
C PHE A 97 4.40 16.72 -10.90
N GLY A 98 5.25 16.33 -11.86
CA GLY A 98 6.61 15.85 -11.57
C GLY A 98 7.47 16.92 -10.88
N GLU A 99 7.37 18.19 -11.33
CA GLU A 99 8.07 19.32 -10.69
C GLU A 99 7.65 19.48 -9.23
N ALA A 100 6.35 19.54 -8.94
CA ALA A 100 5.86 19.70 -7.57
C ALA A 100 6.27 18.54 -6.66
N VAL A 101 6.16 17.30 -7.16
CA VAL A 101 6.56 16.10 -6.42
C VAL A 101 8.06 16.11 -6.10
N ASN A 102 8.91 16.46 -7.06
CA ASN A 102 10.35 16.53 -6.83
C ASN A 102 10.69 17.62 -5.81
N ASN A 103 10.17 18.85 -5.96
CA ASN A 103 10.39 19.93 -5.00
C ASN A 103 9.97 19.56 -3.58
N PHE A 104 8.81 18.87 -3.46
CA PHE A 104 8.34 18.39 -2.16
C PHE A 104 9.27 17.32 -1.58
N THR A 105 9.66 16.32 -2.37
CA THR A 105 10.55 15.25 -1.89
C THR A 105 11.94 15.78 -1.54
N ASP A 106 12.49 16.73 -2.31
CA ASP A 106 13.73 17.41 -1.97
C ASP A 106 13.62 18.18 -0.63
N THR A 107 12.46 18.78 -0.38
CA THR A 107 12.16 19.40 0.92
C THR A 107 12.20 18.37 2.05
N LEU A 108 11.64 17.17 1.86
CA LEU A 108 11.69 16.09 2.85
C LEU A 108 13.13 15.63 3.11
N VAL A 109 13.93 15.44 2.05
CA VAL A 109 15.35 15.06 2.16
C VAL A 109 16.14 16.15 2.90
N ASN A 110 15.96 17.42 2.54
CA ASN A 110 16.60 18.56 3.20
C ASN A 110 16.19 18.71 4.68
N PHE A 111 15.02 18.19 5.04
CA PHE A 111 14.56 18.11 6.42
C PHE A 111 15.17 16.92 7.18
N GLY A 112 15.74 15.95 6.48
CA GLY A 112 16.33 14.73 7.02
C GLY A 112 15.39 13.54 7.09
N ILE A 113 14.29 13.56 6.31
CA ILE A 113 13.38 12.41 6.19
C ILE A 113 13.96 11.45 5.15
N LYS A 114 13.87 10.16 5.43
CA LYS A 114 14.26 9.10 4.51
C LYS A 114 13.29 9.05 3.35
N VAL A 115 13.79 9.18 2.12
CA VAL A 115 13.00 9.08 0.90
C VAL A 115 13.53 7.92 0.07
N GLY A 116 12.77 6.82 0.02
CA GLY A 116 13.11 5.63 -0.74
C GLY A 116 12.56 5.71 -2.16
N GLN A 117 13.41 5.36 -3.13
CA GLN A 117 13.05 5.12 -4.52
C GLN A 117 14.06 4.13 -5.11
N ALA A 118 13.60 3.00 -5.62
CA ALA A 118 14.47 1.99 -6.22
C ALA A 118 14.18 1.87 -7.72
N GLU A 119 15.23 1.67 -8.50
CA GLU A 119 15.11 1.55 -9.95
C GLU A 119 14.26 0.34 -10.31
N ARG A 120 13.40 0.49 -11.31
CA ARG A 120 12.46 -0.53 -11.84
C ARG A 120 11.43 -1.05 -10.83
N SER A 121 11.30 -0.47 -9.62
CA SER A 121 10.30 -0.89 -8.62
C SER A 121 9.13 0.09 -8.55
N GLU A 122 7.92 -0.44 -8.38
CA GLU A 122 6.78 0.37 -7.94
C GLU A 122 6.91 0.67 -6.44
N GLY A 123 6.15 1.66 -5.96
CA GLY A 123 6.10 2.00 -4.53
C GLY A 123 5.73 0.81 -3.67
N ASP A 124 4.77 0.01 -4.12
CA ASP A 124 4.30 -1.19 -3.41
C ASP A 124 5.40 -2.24 -3.22
N ASP A 125 6.26 -2.45 -4.24
CA ASP A 125 7.40 -3.37 -4.14
C ASP A 125 8.39 -2.87 -3.07
N LEU A 126 8.68 -1.58 -3.06
CA LEU A 126 9.61 -1.01 -2.08
C LEU A 126 9.01 -0.93 -0.68
N ILE A 127 7.69 -0.71 -0.55
CA ILE A 127 6.96 -0.81 0.73
C ILE A 127 7.05 -2.24 1.27
N TYR A 128 6.86 -3.25 0.40
CA TYR A 128 7.04 -4.65 0.75
C TYR A 128 8.45 -4.90 1.30
N ALA A 129 9.49 -4.51 0.55
CA ALA A 129 10.88 -4.73 0.94
C ALA A 129 11.22 -4.03 2.27
N TRP A 130 10.81 -2.76 2.47
CA TRP A 130 11.00 -2.04 3.73
C TRP A 130 10.25 -2.69 4.90
N SER A 131 9.01 -3.11 4.68
CA SER A 131 8.20 -3.75 5.73
C SER A 131 8.82 -5.06 6.20
N ASN A 132 9.30 -5.89 5.27
CA ASN A 132 9.98 -7.14 5.58
C ASN A 132 11.33 -6.90 6.27
N PHE A 133 12.15 -5.98 5.75
CA PHE A 133 13.43 -5.63 6.39
C PHE A 133 13.25 -5.20 7.86
N LEU A 134 12.24 -4.38 8.12
CA LEU A 134 11.92 -3.95 9.48
C LEU A 134 11.44 -5.12 10.34
N PHE A 135 10.56 -5.93 9.80
CA PHE A 135 9.99 -7.08 10.47
C PHE A 135 11.07 -8.09 10.88
N GLU A 136 11.98 -8.44 9.97
CA GLU A 136 13.13 -9.33 10.23
C GLU A 136 14.13 -8.71 11.19
N SER A 137 14.19 -7.38 11.27
CA SER A 137 14.98 -6.63 12.26
C SER A 137 14.28 -6.50 13.62
N GLY A 138 13.15 -7.18 13.87
CA GLY A 138 12.38 -7.11 15.10
C GLY A 138 11.65 -5.78 15.30
N LYS A 139 11.32 -5.06 14.24
CA LYS A 139 10.67 -3.72 14.28
C LYS A 139 9.31 -3.74 13.60
N SER A 140 8.34 -3.15 14.27
CA SER A 140 7.01 -3.00 13.70
C SER A 140 6.94 -1.83 12.69
N SER A 141 6.12 -1.99 11.65
CA SER A 141 5.84 -0.96 10.66
C SER A 141 4.36 -0.60 10.57
N LEU A 142 4.08 0.69 10.36
CA LEU A 142 2.77 1.25 10.07
C LEU A 142 2.79 1.78 8.64
N ILE A 143 2.12 1.10 7.73
CA ILE A 143 1.96 1.54 6.34
C ILE A 143 0.84 2.57 6.28
N LEU A 144 1.12 3.75 5.72
CA LEU A 144 0.12 4.79 5.47
C LEU A 144 -0.26 4.78 4.00
N SER A 145 -1.40 4.17 3.71
CA SER A 145 -1.98 4.13 2.36
C SER A 145 -3.48 3.86 2.42
N THR A 146 -4.22 4.29 1.39
CA THR A 146 -5.60 3.87 1.16
C THR A 146 -5.69 2.67 0.23
N ASP A 147 -4.57 2.26 -0.36
CA ASP A 147 -4.50 1.13 -1.27
C ASP A 147 -4.66 -0.19 -0.50
N LYS A 148 -5.72 -0.94 -0.85
CA LYS A 148 -6.01 -2.22 -0.22
C LYS A 148 -5.08 -3.34 -0.68
N ASP A 149 -4.31 -3.14 -1.74
CA ASP A 149 -3.35 -4.11 -2.24
C ASP A 149 -2.24 -4.35 -1.24
N LEU A 150 -1.87 -3.31 -0.49
CA LEU A 150 -0.90 -3.39 0.59
C LEU A 150 -1.38 -4.20 1.81
N ASN A 151 -2.69 -4.49 1.91
CA ASN A 151 -3.22 -5.36 2.95
C ASN A 151 -2.66 -6.80 2.87
N GLN A 152 -2.12 -7.21 1.71
CA GLN A 152 -1.43 -8.48 1.57
C GLN A 152 -0.10 -8.57 2.35
N LEU A 153 0.42 -7.45 2.86
CA LEU A 153 1.64 -7.37 3.65
C LEU A 153 1.40 -7.51 5.15
N ILE A 154 0.16 -7.38 5.59
CA ILE A 154 -0.21 -7.33 7.01
C ILE A 154 0.10 -8.67 7.67
N LYS A 155 0.87 -8.62 8.76
CA LYS A 155 1.20 -9.79 9.58
C LYS A 155 1.58 -9.40 11.00
N CYS A 156 1.54 -10.38 11.89
CA CYS A 156 2.05 -10.26 13.26
C CYS A 156 2.67 -11.58 13.68
N VAL A 157 3.90 -11.54 14.16
CA VAL A 157 4.57 -12.67 14.79
C VAL A 157 5.32 -12.15 16.01
N ASN A 158 5.15 -12.78 17.16
CA ASN A 158 5.83 -12.42 18.40
C ASN A 158 5.72 -10.93 18.76
N GLY A 159 4.54 -10.32 18.47
CA GLY A 159 4.28 -8.90 18.75
C GLY A 159 4.98 -7.90 17.84
N ILE A 160 5.65 -8.36 16.81
CA ILE A 160 6.16 -7.52 15.72
C ILE A 160 5.07 -7.44 14.66
N HIS A 161 4.66 -6.23 14.32
CA HIS A 161 3.50 -5.98 13.48
C HIS A 161 3.88 -5.31 12.16
N ILE A 162 3.26 -5.75 11.07
CA ILE A 162 3.04 -4.94 9.87
C ILE A 162 1.55 -4.66 9.83
N ILE A 163 1.16 -3.39 9.96
CA ILE A 163 -0.23 -2.93 9.93
C ILE A 163 -0.38 -1.77 8.95
N GLN A 164 -1.59 -1.55 8.46
CA GLN A 164 -1.88 -0.46 7.53
C GLN A 164 -2.91 0.48 8.10
N TYR A 165 -2.68 1.78 7.97
CA TYR A 165 -3.63 2.83 8.34
C TYR A 165 -4.07 3.62 7.11
N SER A 166 -5.39 3.66 6.91
CA SER A 166 -6.05 4.50 5.92
C SER A 166 -6.55 5.79 6.58
N PRO A 167 -5.90 6.93 6.37
CA PRO A 167 -6.29 8.18 7.02
C PRO A 167 -7.61 8.76 6.49
N VAL A 168 -8.05 8.31 5.32
CA VAL A 168 -9.30 8.77 4.68
C VAL A 168 -10.51 8.13 5.35
N SER A 169 -10.49 6.83 5.51
CA SER A 169 -11.56 6.07 6.16
C SER A 169 -11.38 5.98 7.68
N ASN A 170 -10.28 6.49 8.21
CA ASN A 170 -9.84 6.34 9.60
C ASN A 170 -9.81 4.87 10.05
N LYS A 171 -9.36 3.97 9.16
CA LYS A 171 -9.32 2.53 9.39
C LYS A 171 -7.90 2.04 9.61
N LEU A 172 -7.78 1.12 10.57
CA LEU A 172 -6.57 0.36 10.83
C LEU A 172 -6.79 -1.10 10.41
N TYR A 173 -6.07 -1.54 9.36
CA TYR A 173 -6.10 -2.91 8.89
C TYR A 173 -5.05 -3.72 9.63
N VAL A 174 -5.45 -4.86 10.16
CA VAL A 174 -4.63 -5.68 11.05
C VAL A 174 -4.82 -7.18 10.76
N SER A 175 -3.82 -8.01 11.10
CA SER A 175 -4.01 -9.46 11.14
C SER A 175 -4.85 -9.88 12.35
N LYS A 176 -5.30 -11.13 12.37
CA LYS A 176 -6.02 -11.70 13.51
C LYS A 176 -5.19 -11.59 14.79
N GLU A 177 -3.92 -11.97 14.75
CA GLU A 177 -3.00 -11.94 15.90
C GLU A 177 -2.81 -10.51 16.40
N SER A 178 -2.64 -9.54 15.49
CA SER A 178 -2.59 -8.12 15.87
C SER A 178 -3.89 -7.67 16.54
N ASN A 179 -5.04 -8.10 16.02
CA ASN A 179 -6.35 -7.74 16.57
C ASN A 179 -6.55 -8.31 17.97
N ASP A 180 -6.12 -9.55 18.22
CA ASP A 180 -6.20 -10.18 19.53
C ASP A 180 -5.32 -9.44 20.57
N ILE A 181 -4.11 -9.01 20.18
CA ILE A 181 -3.24 -8.18 21.01
C ILE A 181 -3.90 -6.81 21.29
N ILE A 182 -4.47 -6.17 20.29
CA ILE A 182 -5.15 -4.88 20.42
C ILE A 182 -6.34 -4.98 21.38
N LYS A 183 -7.15 -6.03 21.27
CA LYS A 183 -8.26 -6.29 22.19
C LYS A 183 -7.77 -6.47 23.63
N SER A 184 -6.70 -7.25 23.83
CA SER A 184 -6.09 -7.44 25.15
C SER A 184 -5.59 -6.12 25.73
N ILE A 185 -5.02 -5.23 24.91
CA ILE A 185 -4.61 -3.89 25.30
C ILE A 185 -5.82 -3.05 25.71
N SER A 186 -6.90 -3.06 24.95
CA SER A 186 -8.09 -2.26 25.23
C SER A 186 -8.87 -2.74 26.46
N GLU A 187 -8.70 -4.00 26.85
CA GLU A 187 -9.25 -4.59 28.06
C GLU A 187 -8.36 -4.41 29.30
N HIS A 188 -7.28 -3.62 29.19
CA HIS A 188 -6.28 -3.39 30.26
C HIS A 188 -5.68 -4.66 30.83
N LYS A 189 -5.57 -5.72 30.01
CA LYS A 189 -4.91 -6.95 30.39
C LYS A 189 -3.40 -6.85 30.15
N GLU A 190 -2.63 -7.50 31.02
CA GLU A 190 -1.21 -7.73 30.75
C GLU A 190 -1.07 -8.68 29.55
N VAL A 191 -0.25 -8.31 28.57
CA VAL A 191 0.05 -9.16 27.43
C VAL A 191 1.43 -9.75 27.63
N GLN A 192 1.50 -11.07 27.78
CA GLN A 192 2.76 -11.79 27.73
C GLN A 192 3.14 -12.06 26.29
N MET A 193 4.36 -11.72 25.93
CA MET A 193 4.90 -11.89 24.58
C MET A 193 6.28 -12.53 24.68
N GLU A 194 6.54 -13.45 23.76
CA GLU A 194 7.87 -14.03 23.55
C GLU A 194 8.66 -13.11 22.61
N ASN A 195 9.91 -12.80 22.97
CA ASN A 195 10.81 -12.09 22.06
C ASN A 195 11.53 -13.08 21.13
N LEU A 196 12.35 -12.57 20.20
CA LEU A 196 13.14 -13.38 19.25
C LEU A 196 14.18 -14.30 19.93
N PHE A 197 14.34 -14.19 21.27
CA PHE A 197 15.27 -14.97 22.09
C PHE A 197 14.56 -15.86 23.09
N ASP A 198 13.28 -16.18 22.86
CA ASP A 198 12.40 -16.98 23.75
C ASP A 198 12.27 -16.39 25.18
N GLU A 199 12.55 -15.12 25.38
CA GLU A 199 12.33 -14.44 26.65
C GLU A 199 10.90 -13.93 26.74
N LEU A 200 10.17 -14.34 27.76
CA LEU A 200 8.86 -13.82 28.12
C LEU A 200 9.00 -12.43 28.74
N PHE A 201 8.30 -11.46 28.20
CA PHE A 201 8.20 -10.13 28.80
C PHE A 201 6.75 -9.66 28.89
N THR A 202 6.46 -8.93 29.96
CA THR A 202 5.14 -8.38 30.22
C THR A 202 5.13 -6.91 29.80
N ILE A 203 4.20 -6.53 28.92
CA ILE A 203 3.98 -5.15 28.57
C ILE A 203 2.94 -4.56 29.51
N SER A 204 3.34 -3.58 30.35
CA SER A 204 2.39 -2.76 31.08
C SER A 204 1.76 -1.72 30.15
N ILE A 205 0.44 -1.67 30.13
CA ILE A 205 -0.34 -1.00 29.10
C ILE A 205 -0.92 0.34 29.59
N GLU A 206 -0.78 0.66 30.87
CA GLU A 206 -1.31 1.92 31.41
C GLU A 206 -0.76 3.15 30.66
N ASN A 207 -1.68 3.92 30.03
CA ASN A 207 -1.40 5.13 29.25
C ASN A 207 -0.55 4.95 27.98
N ASP A 208 -0.56 3.76 27.35
CA ASP A 208 0.15 3.56 26.09
C ASP A 208 -0.42 4.45 24.97
N PRO A 209 0.42 5.23 24.29
CA PRO A 209 -0.02 6.04 23.14
C PRO A 209 -0.70 5.24 22.03
N PHE A 210 -0.36 3.96 21.87
CA PHE A 210 -0.97 3.06 20.90
C PHE A 210 -2.43 2.77 21.24
N GLU A 211 -2.77 2.59 22.53
CA GLU A 211 -4.14 2.43 22.99
C GLU A 211 -5.02 3.63 22.60
N LYS A 212 -4.51 4.85 22.80
CA LYS A 212 -5.24 6.08 22.41
C LYS A 212 -5.45 6.19 20.92
N PHE A 213 -4.45 5.79 20.13
CA PHE A 213 -4.54 5.78 18.67
C PHE A 213 -5.60 4.77 18.21
N VAL A 214 -5.55 3.56 18.74
CA VAL A 214 -6.49 2.48 18.42
C VAL A 214 -7.93 2.82 18.81
N LYS A 215 -8.15 3.40 20.00
CA LYS A 215 -9.51 3.85 20.44
C LYS A 215 -10.13 4.91 19.52
N GLY A 216 -9.29 5.65 18.80
CA GLY A 216 -9.72 6.66 17.83
C GLY A 216 -9.87 6.18 16.39
N THR A 217 -9.61 4.89 16.11
CA THR A 217 -9.63 4.31 14.76
C THR A 217 -10.61 3.14 14.65
N ASP A 218 -11.13 2.92 13.46
CA ASP A 218 -11.93 1.75 13.10
C ASP A 218 -10.97 0.59 12.77
N ILE A 219 -11.14 -0.56 13.43
CA ILE A 219 -10.27 -1.72 13.22
C ILE A 219 -10.95 -2.69 12.26
N GLU A 220 -10.23 -3.07 11.22
CA GLU A 220 -10.67 -4.07 10.24
C GLU A 220 -9.65 -5.22 10.20
N GLU A 221 -10.09 -6.41 10.60
CA GLU A 221 -9.28 -7.63 10.49
C GLU A 221 -9.28 -8.10 9.04
N VAL A 222 -8.08 -8.41 8.52
CA VAL A 222 -7.90 -8.86 7.13
C VAL A 222 -7.14 -10.18 7.07
N SER A 223 -7.40 -10.96 6.03
CA SER A 223 -6.63 -12.14 5.67
C SER A 223 -5.75 -11.83 4.45
N PRO A 224 -4.44 -11.60 4.65
CA PRO A 224 -3.52 -11.27 3.56
C PRO A 224 -3.49 -12.32 2.45
N GLU A 225 -3.58 -13.59 2.83
CA GLU A 225 -3.58 -14.71 1.89
C GLU A 225 -4.84 -14.71 1.02
N GLU A 226 -6.01 -14.45 1.61
CA GLU A 226 -7.27 -14.36 0.88
C GLU A 226 -7.26 -13.21 -0.11
N ILE A 227 -6.72 -12.05 0.28
CA ILE A 227 -6.59 -10.88 -0.60
C ILE A 227 -5.70 -11.20 -1.79
N ARG A 228 -4.51 -11.77 -1.54
CA ARG A 228 -3.58 -12.18 -2.59
C ARG A 228 -4.19 -13.23 -3.51
N PHE A 229 -4.80 -14.26 -2.94
CA PHE A 229 -5.48 -15.30 -3.72
C PHE A 229 -6.59 -14.72 -4.59
N ALA A 230 -7.41 -13.85 -4.03
CA ALA A 230 -8.51 -13.24 -4.76
C ALA A 230 -8.04 -12.46 -5.99
N LYS A 231 -6.93 -11.74 -5.89
CA LYS A 231 -6.33 -11.02 -7.00
C LYS A 231 -5.65 -11.93 -8.02
N ILE A 232 -4.96 -12.98 -7.58
CA ILE A 232 -4.35 -13.95 -8.49
C ILE A 232 -5.43 -14.65 -9.33
N ILE A 233 -6.49 -15.15 -8.71
CA ILE A 233 -7.53 -15.93 -9.39
C ILE A 233 -8.57 -15.05 -10.06
N GLY A 234 -9.00 -13.98 -9.38
CA GLY A 234 -10.05 -13.07 -9.84
C GLY A 234 -9.55 -11.95 -10.76
N GLY A 235 -8.24 -11.74 -10.84
CA GLY A 235 -7.65 -10.59 -11.51
C GLY A 235 -7.85 -9.28 -10.78
N ASP A 236 -7.42 -8.20 -11.40
CA ASP A 236 -7.59 -6.83 -10.92
C ASP A 236 -7.95 -5.90 -12.08
N SER A 237 -9.20 -5.48 -12.13
CA SER A 237 -9.67 -4.60 -13.20
C SER A 237 -9.08 -3.20 -13.13
N SER A 238 -8.65 -2.73 -11.96
CA SER A 238 -8.01 -1.42 -11.79
C SER A 238 -6.64 -1.38 -12.45
N ASP A 239 -5.93 -2.51 -12.48
CA ASP A 239 -4.61 -2.68 -13.08
C ASP A 239 -4.65 -3.38 -14.45
N ASN A 240 -5.86 -3.58 -14.99
CA ASN A 240 -6.07 -4.27 -16.26
C ASN A 240 -5.59 -5.72 -16.25
N ILE A 241 -5.70 -6.40 -15.11
CA ILE A 241 -5.34 -7.80 -14.91
C ILE A 241 -6.60 -8.64 -15.01
N HIS A 242 -6.64 -9.57 -15.96
CA HIS A 242 -7.79 -10.45 -16.14
C HIS A 242 -7.84 -11.59 -15.13
N PRO A 243 -9.05 -12.09 -14.80
CA PRO A 243 -9.18 -13.35 -14.08
C PRO A 243 -8.44 -14.47 -14.79
N VAL A 244 -7.96 -15.47 -14.04
CA VAL A 244 -7.24 -16.63 -14.62
C VAL A 244 -8.05 -17.38 -15.68
N TYR A 245 -9.37 -17.29 -15.62
CA TYR A 245 -10.28 -17.74 -16.68
C TYR A 245 -11.18 -16.59 -17.09
N PHE A 246 -11.12 -16.27 -18.36
CA PHE A 246 -11.90 -15.20 -18.96
C PHE A 246 -12.35 -15.62 -20.37
N LYS A 247 -13.67 -15.72 -20.55
CA LYS A 247 -14.27 -15.99 -21.86
C LYS A 247 -14.66 -14.67 -22.50
N ARG A 248 -14.00 -14.30 -23.60
CA ARG A 248 -14.43 -13.14 -24.40
C ARG A 248 -15.83 -13.38 -24.95
N GLY A 249 -16.67 -12.37 -24.87
CA GLY A 249 -17.95 -12.36 -25.57
C GLY A 249 -17.71 -12.15 -27.08
N ASP A 250 -18.62 -12.67 -27.87
CA ASP A 250 -18.65 -12.61 -29.33
C ASP A 250 -19.39 -11.37 -29.88
N GLY A 251 -19.10 -10.20 -29.31
CA GLY A 251 -19.65 -8.90 -29.74
C GLY A 251 -21.02 -8.56 -29.15
N GLU A 252 -21.92 -9.51 -29.00
CA GLU A 252 -23.24 -9.32 -28.38
C GLU A 252 -23.33 -9.84 -26.94
N THR A 253 -22.46 -10.76 -26.55
CA THR A 253 -22.40 -11.29 -25.19
C THR A 253 -21.31 -10.59 -24.37
N LYS A 254 -21.62 -10.25 -23.11
CA LYS A 254 -20.64 -9.70 -22.17
C LYS A 254 -19.54 -10.73 -21.87
N SER A 255 -18.30 -10.29 -21.88
CA SER A 255 -17.18 -11.09 -21.39
C SER A 255 -17.44 -11.60 -19.97
N LYS A 256 -17.17 -12.89 -19.74
CA LYS A 256 -17.49 -13.55 -18.46
C LYS A 256 -16.24 -14.16 -17.87
N GLY A 257 -15.84 -13.67 -16.69
CA GLY A 257 -14.74 -14.20 -15.90
C GLY A 257 -15.21 -14.84 -14.59
N ILE A 258 -14.26 -15.29 -13.78
CA ILE A 258 -14.53 -15.79 -12.43
C ILE A 258 -14.85 -14.60 -11.53
N GLY A 259 -16.10 -14.54 -11.05
CA GLY A 259 -16.52 -13.43 -10.18
C GLY A 259 -16.12 -13.61 -8.70
N PRO A 260 -16.17 -12.55 -7.87
CA PRO A 260 -15.67 -12.56 -6.48
C PRO A 260 -16.28 -13.67 -5.59
N LYS A 261 -17.58 -13.95 -5.71
CA LYS A 261 -18.23 -15.04 -4.96
C LYS A 261 -17.68 -16.42 -5.32
N THR A 262 -17.37 -16.62 -6.60
CA THR A 262 -16.77 -17.87 -7.09
C THR A 262 -15.32 -17.98 -6.62
N VAL A 263 -14.56 -16.89 -6.66
CA VAL A 263 -13.18 -16.82 -6.13
C VAL A 263 -13.16 -17.20 -4.66
N LYS A 264 -14.04 -16.62 -3.85
CA LYS A 264 -14.15 -16.94 -2.41
C LYS A 264 -14.44 -18.44 -2.20
N LYS A 265 -15.37 -19.01 -2.95
CA LYS A 265 -15.67 -20.44 -2.85
C LYS A 265 -14.48 -21.31 -3.24
N ILE A 266 -13.72 -20.92 -4.27
CA ILE A 266 -12.49 -21.62 -4.68
C ILE A 266 -11.46 -21.54 -3.54
N TYR A 267 -11.24 -20.36 -2.95
CA TYR A 267 -10.33 -20.16 -1.82
C TYR A 267 -10.69 -21.05 -0.63
N ASP A 268 -11.93 -21.02 -0.17
CA ASP A 268 -12.39 -21.80 0.99
C ASP A 268 -12.22 -23.30 0.76
N THR A 269 -12.55 -23.77 -0.46
CA THR A 269 -12.41 -25.19 -0.83
C THR A 269 -10.93 -25.59 -0.91
N PHE A 270 -10.09 -24.73 -1.49
CA PHE A 270 -8.65 -24.97 -1.63
C PHE A 270 -7.97 -25.01 -0.26
N LYS A 271 -8.22 -24.02 0.59
CA LYS A 271 -7.71 -23.96 1.97
C LYS A 271 -8.12 -25.19 2.78
N GLY A 272 -9.37 -25.62 2.65
CA GLY A 272 -9.87 -26.83 3.33
C GLY A 272 -9.18 -28.11 2.87
N LYS A 273 -8.78 -28.23 1.61
CA LYS A 273 -8.07 -29.41 1.08
C LYS A 273 -6.57 -29.39 1.39
N LEU A 274 -5.96 -28.21 1.50
CA LEU A 274 -4.54 -28.09 1.88
C LEU A 274 -4.27 -28.58 3.31
N GLY A 275 -5.19 -28.33 4.25
CA GLY A 275 -5.05 -28.73 5.65
C GLY A 275 -3.90 -28.07 6.41
N CYS A 276 -3.24 -27.07 5.81
CA CYS A 276 -2.16 -26.30 6.39
C CYS A 276 -2.36 -24.80 6.14
N GLU A 277 -1.56 -23.97 6.80
CA GLU A 277 -1.51 -22.54 6.48
C GLU A 277 -1.11 -22.31 5.02
N PHE A 278 -1.69 -21.28 4.42
CA PHE A 278 -1.52 -20.95 3.02
C PHE A 278 -0.18 -20.25 2.83
N ASP A 279 0.90 -21.03 2.65
CA ASP A 279 2.20 -20.46 2.32
C ASP A 279 2.32 -20.15 0.83
N TYR A 280 3.08 -19.13 0.51
CA TYR A 280 3.34 -18.64 -0.85
C TYR A 280 4.00 -19.69 -1.77
N HIS A 281 4.87 -20.53 -1.23
CA HIS A 281 5.53 -21.64 -1.95
C HIS A 281 4.55 -22.64 -2.61
N ILE A 282 3.28 -22.56 -2.25
CA ILE A 282 2.19 -23.34 -2.84
C ILE A 282 2.11 -23.17 -4.35
N TYR A 283 2.35 -21.96 -4.86
CA TYR A 283 2.27 -21.69 -6.31
C TYR A 283 3.47 -22.26 -7.12
N SER A 284 4.55 -22.67 -6.46
CA SER A 284 5.67 -23.35 -7.08
C SER A 284 5.56 -24.88 -7.05
N ASN A 285 4.60 -25.43 -6.27
CA ASN A 285 4.37 -26.87 -6.15
C ASN A 285 3.40 -27.36 -7.22
N GLU A 286 3.87 -28.23 -8.12
CA GLU A 286 3.11 -28.70 -9.28
C GLU A 286 1.83 -29.48 -8.88
N ASP A 287 1.89 -30.29 -7.83
CA ASP A 287 0.73 -31.09 -7.40
C ASP A 287 -0.33 -30.21 -6.73
N VAL A 288 0.09 -29.20 -5.99
CA VAL A 288 -0.81 -28.20 -5.39
C VAL A 288 -1.46 -27.36 -6.50
N MET A 289 -0.70 -26.99 -7.53
CA MET A 289 -1.25 -26.27 -8.67
C MET A 289 -2.26 -27.11 -9.48
N LYS A 290 -1.99 -28.41 -9.66
CA LYS A 290 -2.96 -29.34 -10.27
C LYS A 290 -4.24 -29.42 -9.44
N MET A 291 -4.11 -29.51 -8.11
CA MET A 291 -5.27 -29.50 -7.20
C MET A 291 -6.07 -28.22 -7.31
N LEU A 292 -5.43 -27.07 -7.35
CA LEU A 292 -6.07 -25.77 -7.52
C LEU A 292 -6.83 -25.69 -8.85
N CYS A 293 -6.20 -26.10 -9.96
CA CYS A 293 -6.87 -26.14 -11.27
C CYS A 293 -8.11 -27.02 -11.25
N ASN A 294 -8.05 -28.20 -10.65
CA ASN A 294 -9.22 -29.10 -10.54
C ASN A 294 -10.37 -28.46 -9.75
N ILE A 295 -10.05 -27.75 -8.67
CA ILE A 295 -11.06 -27.02 -7.88
C ILE A 295 -11.68 -25.88 -8.73
N ILE A 296 -10.87 -25.17 -9.51
CA ILE A 296 -11.36 -24.12 -10.41
C ILE A 296 -12.31 -24.71 -11.46
N TYR A 297 -11.99 -25.85 -12.09
CA TYR A 297 -12.87 -26.53 -13.06
C TYR A 297 -14.21 -26.88 -12.44
N GLU A 298 -14.16 -27.53 -11.28
CA GLU A 298 -15.36 -28.02 -10.60
C GLU A 298 -16.28 -26.84 -10.20
N ILE A 299 -15.72 -25.82 -9.55
CA ILE A 299 -16.51 -24.71 -8.98
C ILE A 299 -16.96 -23.71 -10.04
N ALA A 300 -16.09 -23.35 -10.97
CA ALA A 300 -16.39 -22.38 -12.04
C ALA A 300 -17.11 -23.04 -13.23
N LYS A 301 -17.30 -24.37 -13.22
CA LYS A 301 -17.93 -25.14 -14.30
C LYS A 301 -17.27 -24.88 -15.66
N ILE A 302 -15.97 -24.92 -15.69
CA ILE A 302 -15.16 -24.73 -16.89
C ILE A 302 -14.91 -26.09 -17.54
N LYS A 303 -14.77 -26.11 -18.86
CA LYS A 303 -14.47 -27.35 -19.59
C LYS A 303 -13.08 -27.84 -19.20
N ASP A 304 -13.01 -29.12 -18.77
CA ASP A 304 -11.75 -29.78 -18.40
C ASP A 304 -11.11 -30.39 -19.67
N ASP A 305 -10.27 -29.59 -20.34
CA ASP A 305 -9.44 -30.02 -21.44
C ASP A 305 -8.00 -29.52 -21.28
N GLU A 306 -7.05 -30.17 -21.98
CA GLU A 306 -5.62 -29.87 -21.84
C GLU A 306 -5.26 -28.42 -22.22
N PHE A 307 -5.95 -27.82 -23.16
CA PHE A 307 -5.74 -26.42 -23.55
C PHE A 307 -6.13 -25.50 -22.40
N THR A 308 -7.31 -25.70 -21.80
CA THR A 308 -7.80 -24.90 -20.68
C THR A 308 -6.90 -25.07 -19.45
N LYS A 309 -6.40 -26.29 -19.17
CA LYS A 309 -5.45 -26.55 -18.08
C LYS A 309 -4.19 -25.72 -18.24
N ARG A 310 -3.59 -25.78 -19.42
CA ARG A 310 -2.35 -25.03 -19.71
C ARG A 310 -2.57 -23.53 -19.59
N MET A 311 -3.66 -23.02 -20.14
CA MET A 311 -4.04 -21.61 -20.06
C MET A 311 -4.22 -21.14 -18.59
N LEU A 312 -4.91 -21.92 -17.76
CA LEU A 312 -5.11 -21.59 -16.35
C LEU A 312 -3.77 -21.51 -15.60
N LEU A 313 -2.90 -22.50 -15.79
CA LEU A 313 -1.58 -22.52 -15.16
C LEU A 313 -0.74 -21.31 -15.56
N GLU A 314 -0.73 -20.96 -16.85
CA GLU A 314 -0.01 -19.78 -17.36
C GLU A 314 -0.59 -18.48 -16.78
N ASN A 315 -1.92 -18.34 -16.74
CA ASN A 315 -2.56 -17.17 -16.20
C ASN A 315 -2.34 -17.04 -14.68
N ILE A 316 -2.39 -18.14 -13.92
CA ILE A 316 -2.06 -18.10 -12.48
C ILE A 316 -0.62 -17.61 -12.28
N LYS A 317 0.35 -18.15 -13.01
CA LYS A 317 1.75 -17.72 -12.93
C LYS A 317 1.93 -16.25 -13.30
N THR A 318 1.26 -15.80 -14.35
CA THR A 318 1.30 -14.41 -14.80
C THR A 318 0.69 -13.47 -13.76
N ASN A 319 -0.52 -13.78 -13.29
CA ASN A 319 -1.19 -12.96 -12.28
C ASN A 319 -0.39 -12.94 -10.96
N THR A 320 0.22 -14.05 -10.57
CA THR A 320 1.10 -14.09 -9.39
C THR A 320 2.23 -13.08 -9.52
N LYS A 321 2.91 -13.01 -10.66
CA LYS A 321 3.96 -12.02 -10.92
C LYS A 321 3.45 -10.58 -10.91
N LEU A 322 2.21 -10.36 -11.36
CA LEU A 322 1.64 -9.02 -11.46
C LEU A 322 1.14 -8.47 -10.12
N VAL A 323 0.61 -9.31 -9.23
CA VAL A 323 -0.10 -8.84 -8.03
C VAL A 323 0.56 -9.24 -6.71
N ALA A 324 1.37 -10.32 -6.67
CA ALA A 324 1.96 -10.76 -5.42
C ALA A 324 3.18 -9.91 -5.07
N LEU A 325 3.22 -9.43 -3.83
CA LEU A 325 4.37 -8.71 -3.27
C LEU A 325 5.20 -9.71 -2.45
N THR A 326 6.10 -10.42 -3.13
CA THR A 326 6.97 -11.46 -2.55
C THR A 326 8.28 -11.56 -3.32
N ASP A 327 9.32 -12.08 -2.68
CA ASP A 327 10.64 -12.23 -3.31
C ASP A 327 10.61 -13.12 -4.55
N GLU A 328 9.72 -14.12 -4.59
CA GLU A 328 9.64 -15.04 -5.73
C GLU A 328 8.91 -14.44 -6.93
N SER A 329 8.04 -13.45 -6.71
CA SER A 329 7.31 -12.79 -7.80
C SER A 329 8.05 -11.61 -8.38
N ILE A 330 8.90 -10.95 -7.59
CA ILE A 330 9.69 -9.79 -8.01
C ILE A 330 11.02 -10.25 -8.62
N PRO A 331 11.47 -9.71 -9.76
CA PRO A 331 12.77 -10.07 -10.34
C PRO A 331 13.95 -9.79 -9.39
N ALA A 332 14.95 -10.66 -9.40
CA ALA A 332 16.09 -10.57 -8.48
C ALA A 332 16.86 -9.24 -8.60
N ASP A 333 17.04 -8.72 -9.81
CA ASP A 333 17.68 -7.42 -10.04
C ASP A 333 16.89 -6.24 -9.44
N VAL A 334 15.55 -6.34 -9.40
CA VAL A 334 14.69 -5.36 -8.74
C VAL A 334 14.82 -5.48 -7.23
N ILE A 335 14.86 -6.69 -6.70
CA ILE A 335 15.12 -6.95 -5.26
C ILE A 335 16.46 -6.35 -4.86
N ASP A 336 17.52 -6.59 -5.64
CA ASP A 336 18.86 -6.02 -5.37
C ASP A 336 18.84 -4.49 -5.32
N ASN A 337 18.12 -3.85 -6.25
CA ASN A 337 17.94 -2.39 -6.25
C ASN A 337 17.19 -1.90 -5.00
N MET A 338 16.15 -2.60 -4.57
CA MET A 338 15.42 -2.26 -3.35
C MET A 338 16.27 -2.44 -2.10
N VAL A 339 17.02 -3.53 -2.00
CA VAL A 339 17.95 -3.80 -0.88
C VAL A 339 19.06 -2.75 -0.85
N GLY A 340 19.59 -2.35 -2.01
CA GLY A 340 20.56 -1.26 -2.14
C GLY A 340 20.01 0.05 -1.57
N ASN A 341 18.79 0.43 -1.96
CA ASN A 341 18.11 1.61 -1.44
C ASN A 341 17.88 1.54 0.08
N ILE A 342 17.41 0.41 0.59
CA ILE A 342 17.20 0.21 2.03
C ILE A 342 18.52 0.37 2.78
N ASN A 343 19.60 -0.23 2.29
CA ASN A 343 20.92 -0.16 2.91
C ASN A 343 21.47 1.27 2.98
N GLU A 344 21.23 2.09 1.97
CA GLU A 344 21.58 3.50 1.96
C GLU A 344 20.73 4.31 2.94
N GLU A 345 19.40 4.20 2.84
CA GLU A 345 18.47 5.01 3.61
C GLU A 345 18.49 4.70 5.11
N ARG A 346 18.69 3.42 5.51
CA ARG A 346 18.72 3.01 6.92
C ARG A 346 19.88 3.63 7.71
N LEU A 347 20.97 3.99 7.04
CA LEU A 347 22.14 4.62 7.67
C LEU A 347 21.89 6.09 7.99
N LYS A 348 20.92 6.73 7.38
CA LYS A 348 20.55 8.11 7.67
C LYS A 348 19.94 8.21 9.08
N LYS A 349 20.29 9.27 9.80
CA LYS A 349 19.72 9.53 11.13
C LYS A 349 18.22 9.73 11.03
N SER A 350 17.50 9.11 11.97
CA SER A 350 16.07 9.36 12.12
C SER A 350 15.79 10.81 12.49
N VAL A 351 14.79 11.39 11.86
CA VAL A 351 14.36 12.76 12.14
C VAL A 351 13.69 12.84 13.51
N ILE A 352 13.87 13.96 14.22
CA ILE A 352 13.16 14.21 15.47
C ILE A 352 11.72 14.61 15.12
N LEU A 353 10.76 13.71 15.34
CA LEU A 353 9.35 13.88 14.92
C LEU A 353 8.68 15.14 15.45
N SER A 354 9.01 15.56 16.70
CA SER A 354 8.49 16.80 17.28
C SER A 354 8.94 18.06 16.54
N LYS A 355 9.98 17.97 15.71
CA LYS A 355 10.44 19.09 14.85
C LYS A 355 9.71 19.15 13.51
N ILE A 356 8.90 18.14 13.17
CA ILE A 356 8.10 18.13 11.95
C ILE A 356 6.87 19.02 12.17
N THR A 357 7.06 20.32 12.03
CA THR A 357 6.01 21.34 12.07
C THR A 357 5.92 22.03 10.71
N ARG A 358 4.79 22.71 10.45
CA ARG A 358 4.64 23.47 9.21
C ARG A 358 5.76 24.48 9.03
N GLU A 359 6.07 25.28 10.07
CA GLU A 359 7.09 26.32 10.04
C GLU A 359 8.47 25.72 9.70
N ASN A 360 8.81 24.59 10.31
CA ASN A 360 10.10 23.95 10.11
C ASN A 360 10.23 23.33 8.71
N ILE A 361 9.17 22.70 8.18
CA ILE A 361 9.16 22.14 6.82
C ILE A 361 9.24 23.26 5.78
N PHE A 362 8.42 24.32 5.93
CA PHE A 362 8.49 25.48 5.03
C PHE A 362 9.86 26.17 5.06
N ALA A 363 10.53 26.19 6.20
CA ALA A 363 11.88 26.73 6.32
C ALA A 363 12.93 25.95 5.50
N LYS A 364 12.67 24.72 5.11
CA LYS A 364 13.54 23.86 4.29
C LYS A 364 13.11 23.77 2.83
N SER A 365 11.96 24.35 2.49
CA SER A 365 11.44 24.42 1.14
C SER A 365 11.91 25.67 0.39
N ARG A 366 11.59 25.74 -0.90
CA ARG A 366 11.80 26.96 -1.71
C ARG A 366 10.93 28.15 -1.26
N PHE A 367 9.93 27.93 -0.39
CA PHE A 367 9.06 28.96 0.19
C PHE A 367 9.58 29.51 1.53
N LYS A 368 10.85 29.34 1.85
CA LYS A 368 11.46 29.77 3.13
C LYS A 368 11.26 31.25 3.48
N GLU A 369 11.05 32.11 2.48
CA GLU A 369 10.82 33.55 2.65
C GLU A 369 9.40 33.89 3.12
N TYR A 370 8.45 32.94 3.01
CA TYR A 370 7.07 33.10 3.48
C TYR A 370 6.91 32.94 5.01
N LYS A 371 7.98 33.12 5.77
CA LYS A 371 8.11 32.76 7.18
C LYS A 371 7.18 33.44 8.16
N SER A 372 6.53 34.55 7.84
CA SER A 372 5.88 35.36 8.87
C SER A 372 4.37 35.60 8.71
N ASN A 373 3.78 35.33 7.56
CA ASN A 373 2.41 35.72 7.27
C ASN A 373 1.54 34.63 6.60
N ILE A 374 1.79 33.34 6.87
CA ILE A 374 0.90 32.30 6.42
C ILE A 374 -0.32 32.26 7.34
N GLN A 375 -1.14 33.29 7.29
CA GLN A 375 -2.58 33.15 7.50
C GLN A 375 -3.07 32.40 6.26
N PHE A 376 -3.17 31.05 6.37
CA PHE A 376 -3.95 30.30 5.43
C PHE A 376 -5.37 30.87 5.50
N ASP A 377 -5.78 31.51 4.42
CA ASP A 377 -7.15 31.94 4.29
C ASP A 377 -8.00 30.68 4.45
N SER A 378 -8.67 30.59 5.62
CA SER A 378 -9.48 29.43 5.98
C SER A 378 -10.63 29.19 5.01
N GLY A 379 -10.86 30.12 4.09
CA GLY A 379 -11.80 30.03 3.00
C GLY A 379 -11.39 29.06 1.87
N THR A 380 -10.07 28.87 1.61
CA THR A 380 -9.59 27.97 0.57
C THR A 380 -9.47 26.50 1.03
N VAL A 381 -9.44 26.28 2.33
CA VAL A 381 -9.33 24.91 2.93
C VAL A 381 -10.70 24.38 3.38
N ARG A 382 -11.74 25.20 3.42
CA ARG A 382 -13.10 24.81 3.76
C ARG A 382 -13.88 24.22 2.58
N GLY A 383 -13.35 23.19 1.94
CA GLY A 383 -14.03 22.53 0.82
C GLY A 383 -14.25 21.03 0.99
N ALA A 384 -13.72 20.45 2.03
CA ALA A 384 -13.66 19.00 2.17
C ALA A 384 -14.76 18.37 3.05
N LYS A 385 -15.89 19.05 3.27
CA LYS A 385 -17.10 18.39 3.77
C LYS A 385 -17.97 18.07 2.56
N GLY A 386 -17.93 16.83 2.10
CA GLY A 386 -18.84 16.30 1.08
C GLY A 386 -18.21 15.90 -0.26
N CYS A 387 -16.96 15.51 -0.31
CA CYS A 387 -16.50 14.66 -1.41
C CYS A 387 -16.79 13.20 -1.05
N ASP A 388 -17.80 12.62 -1.65
CA ASP A 388 -17.97 11.18 -1.73
C ASP A 388 -16.71 10.62 -2.40
N MET A 389 -15.83 10.00 -1.60
CA MET A 389 -14.54 9.49 -2.03
C MET A 389 -14.64 8.06 -2.56
N ASP A 390 -15.84 7.56 -2.83
CA ASP A 390 -16.08 6.25 -3.44
C ASP A 390 -15.62 6.16 -4.91
N PHE A 391 -15.16 7.25 -5.49
CA PHE A 391 -14.70 7.30 -6.89
C PHE A 391 -13.17 7.24 -7.08
N ILE A 392 -12.38 7.13 -6.00
CA ILE A 392 -10.90 7.16 -6.09
C ILE A 392 -10.28 5.77 -5.88
N VAL A 393 -11.09 4.76 -5.55
CA VAL A 393 -10.66 3.38 -5.39
C VAL A 393 -11.24 2.55 -6.53
N GLY A 394 -10.70 2.75 -7.69
CA GLY A 394 -10.95 1.98 -8.89
C GLY A 394 -9.63 1.76 -9.62
#